data_ed31a4489810d31259f0c4f56704bcc5
#
_entry.id   ed31a4489810d31259f0c4f56704bcc5
#
_cell.length_a   1.000
_cell.length_b   1.000
_cell.length_c   1.000
_cell.angle_alpha   90.00
_cell.angle_beta   90.00
_cell.angle_gamma   90.00
#
_symmetry.space_group_name_H-M   'P 1'
#
loop_
_entity.id
_entity.type
_entity.pdbx_description
1 polymer ?
#
loop_
_entity_poly.entity_id
_entity_poly.type
_entity_poly.pdbx_seq_one_letter_code
_entity_poly.pdbx_strand_id
1 'polypeptide(L)'
;MKGIKNTLLIVIVAVLAACGSAQKDTGNSESTTISPLEFQAKIASGEVTLLDVRTPDEYASNHIEGADNINVRDASFGDKIALFDKTKPVLVYCKSGNRSSTAKNAIQTLGFTVFELDGGILNWQSKDLPLEVDEGKASTQFTMASYNTAIANNDLVLVDFYATWCGPCKMMAPHIEAMKKKHGDKLTVLKVDTDKSMEVSNHFKINAIPLVKIYKQGKEVYDKTGYHAAEELDSLLANYLP
;
A
#
# COMPACT_ATOMS: atom_id res chain seq x y z
N MET A 1 75.56 -9.73 -66.91
CA MET A 1 76.07 -8.79 -65.96
C MET A 1 74.94 -8.39 -65.01
N LYS A 2 75.15 -8.49 -63.76
CA LYS A 2 74.36 -8.15 -62.58
C LYS A 2 72.96 -8.80 -62.46
N GLY A 3 72.93 -9.83 -61.65
CA GLY A 3 71.75 -10.57 -61.17
C GLY A 3 71.02 -9.79 -60.17
N ILE A 4 69.69 -9.91 -60.26
CA ILE A 4 68.77 -9.42 -59.28
C ILE A 4 68.32 -10.62 -58.47
N LYS A 5 68.76 -10.66 -57.17
CA LYS A 5 68.30 -11.65 -56.21
C LYS A 5 66.90 -11.27 -55.74
N ASN A 6 65.92 -12.08 -56.07
CA ASN A 6 64.61 -11.99 -55.50
C ASN A 6 64.62 -12.54 -54.06
N THR A 7 64.42 -11.65 -53.12
CA THR A 7 64.22 -12.01 -51.71
C THR A 7 62.68 -12.15 -51.49
N LEU A 8 62.26 -13.39 -51.32
CA LEU A 8 60.88 -13.76 -50.99
C LEU A 8 60.63 -13.45 -49.53
N LEU A 9 59.85 -12.41 -49.30
CA LEU A 9 59.40 -12.01 -47.96
C LEU A 9 58.19 -12.85 -47.58
N ILE A 10 58.38 -13.82 -46.69
CA ILE A 10 57.27 -14.63 -46.11
C ILE A 10 56.62 -13.79 -45.02
N VAL A 11 55.43 -13.29 -45.30
CA VAL A 11 54.58 -12.64 -44.27
C VAL A 11 53.86 -13.75 -43.50
N ILE A 12 54.27 -13.98 -42.27
CA ILE A 12 53.55 -14.84 -41.34
C ILE A 12 52.41 -14.03 -40.77
N VAL A 13 51.16 -14.31 -41.22
CA VAL A 13 49.94 -13.78 -40.61
C VAL A 13 49.66 -14.59 -39.35
N ALA A 14 49.97 -14.01 -38.20
CA ALA A 14 49.56 -14.56 -36.91
C ALA A 14 48.07 -14.28 -36.70
N VAL A 15 47.22 -15.30 -36.87
CA VAL A 15 45.84 -15.27 -36.49
C VAL A 15 45.75 -15.31 -34.97
N LEU A 16 45.59 -14.18 -34.32
CA LEU A 16 45.22 -14.11 -32.92
C LEU A 16 43.73 -14.52 -32.80
N ALA A 17 43.52 -15.75 -32.36
CA ALA A 17 42.23 -16.20 -31.90
C ALA A 17 41.89 -15.44 -30.61
N ALA A 18 41.13 -14.37 -30.74
CA ALA A 18 40.48 -13.70 -29.61
C ALA A 18 39.44 -14.65 -29.06
N CYS A 19 39.73 -15.38 -28.00
CA CYS A 19 38.76 -15.98 -27.12
C CYS A 19 37.91 -14.83 -26.52
N GLY A 20 36.80 -14.52 -27.16
CA GLY A 20 35.75 -13.72 -26.56
C GLY A 20 35.23 -14.45 -25.32
N SER A 21 35.75 -14.12 -24.15
CA SER A 21 35.06 -14.40 -22.90
C SER A 21 33.71 -13.71 -22.99
N ALA A 22 32.69 -14.51 -23.19
CA ALA A 22 31.30 -14.05 -22.95
C ALA A 22 31.25 -13.56 -21.51
N GLN A 23 31.33 -12.26 -21.34
CA GLN A 23 31.00 -11.61 -20.11
C GLN A 23 29.51 -11.98 -19.84
N LYS A 24 29.32 -12.92 -18.90
CA LYS A 24 28.00 -13.06 -18.27
C LYS A 24 27.71 -11.67 -17.73
N ASP A 25 26.76 -10.99 -18.37
CA ASP A 25 26.05 -9.92 -17.73
C ASP A 25 25.49 -10.47 -16.42
N THR A 26 26.22 -10.24 -15.33
CA THR A 26 25.64 -10.28 -14.01
C THR A 26 24.66 -9.14 -13.99
N GLY A 27 23.42 -9.46 -14.39
CA GLY A 27 22.31 -8.53 -14.29
C GLY A 27 22.32 -7.96 -12.89
N ASN A 28 22.74 -6.72 -12.78
CA ASN A 28 22.46 -5.89 -11.65
C ASN A 28 20.93 -5.83 -11.63
N SER A 29 20.32 -6.64 -10.79
CA SER A 29 18.88 -6.62 -10.54
C SER A 29 18.61 -5.28 -9.87
N GLU A 30 18.44 -4.23 -10.68
CA GLU A 30 17.93 -2.96 -10.16
C GLU A 30 16.71 -3.28 -9.31
N SER A 31 16.74 -2.83 -8.06
CA SER A 31 15.62 -3.00 -7.16
C SER A 31 14.38 -2.41 -7.82
N THR A 32 13.39 -3.25 -8.07
CA THR A 32 12.11 -2.81 -8.63
C THR A 32 11.20 -2.16 -7.59
N THR A 33 11.65 -2.09 -6.33
CA THR A 33 11.03 -1.30 -5.26
C THR A 33 11.87 -0.05 -5.06
N ILE A 34 11.27 1.12 -5.26
CA ILE A 34 11.96 2.42 -5.33
C ILE A 34 11.37 3.41 -4.32
N SER A 35 12.18 4.37 -3.90
CA SER A 35 11.79 5.40 -2.94
C SER A 35 10.67 6.31 -3.47
N PRO A 36 9.91 7.00 -2.60
CA PRO A 36 8.88 7.96 -3.04
C PRO A 36 9.39 9.04 -4.00
N LEU A 37 10.59 9.55 -3.79
CA LEU A 37 11.16 10.59 -4.66
C LEU A 37 11.55 10.05 -6.05
N GLU A 38 12.11 8.84 -6.12
CA GLU A 38 12.38 8.18 -7.40
C GLU A 38 11.10 7.82 -8.14
N PHE A 39 10.05 7.39 -7.39
CA PHE A 39 8.75 7.10 -7.93
C PHE A 39 8.10 8.36 -8.52
N GLN A 40 8.17 9.50 -7.80
CA GLN A 40 7.72 10.80 -8.28
C GLN A 40 8.46 11.24 -9.55
N ALA A 41 9.77 11.07 -9.59
CA ALA A 41 10.58 11.43 -10.77
C ALA A 41 10.17 10.60 -12.00
N LYS A 42 9.83 9.31 -11.82
CA LYS A 42 9.33 8.47 -12.90
C LYS A 42 7.92 8.91 -13.36
N ILE A 43 7.03 9.30 -12.45
CA ILE A 43 5.72 9.88 -12.83
C ILE A 43 5.93 11.13 -13.68
N ALA A 44 6.81 12.02 -13.26
CA ALA A 44 7.09 13.28 -13.95
C ALA A 44 7.67 13.09 -15.38
N SER A 45 8.26 11.93 -15.69
CA SER A 45 8.70 11.62 -17.05
C SER A 45 7.55 11.47 -18.05
N GLY A 46 6.32 11.20 -17.59
CA GLY A 46 5.11 11.08 -18.41
C GLY A 46 4.98 9.81 -19.23
N GLU A 47 5.99 8.93 -19.22
CA GLU A 47 6.04 7.70 -20.03
C GLU A 47 5.81 6.44 -19.16
N VAL A 48 4.82 6.49 -18.28
CA VAL A 48 4.51 5.41 -17.33
C VAL A 48 3.01 5.15 -17.26
N THR A 49 2.63 3.96 -16.80
CA THR A 49 1.28 3.66 -16.31
C THR A 49 1.33 3.68 -14.79
N LEU A 50 0.59 4.60 -14.16
CA LEU A 50 0.52 4.70 -12.71
C LEU A 50 -0.70 3.94 -12.20
N LEU A 51 -0.50 3.00 -11.26
CA LEU A 51 -1.53 2.07 -10.83
C LEU A 51 -1.67 2.02 -9.30
N ASP A 52 -2.85 2.39 -8.82
CA ASP A 52 -3.28 2.15 -7.45
C ASP A 52 -4.03 0.81 -7.35
N VAL A 53 -3.49 -0.14 -6.59
CA VAL A 53 -4.09 -1.47 -6.44
C VAL A 53 -4.90 -1.63 -5.16
N ARG A 54 -5.30 -0.52 -4.54
CA ARG A 54 -6.19 -0.47 -3.39
C ARG A 54 -7.65 -0.65 -3.81
N THR A 55 -8.53 -0.67 -2.81
CA THR A 55 -9.97 -0.67 -3.07
C THR A 55 -10.43 0.67 -3.65
N PRO A 56 -11.57 0.72 -4.36
CA PRO A 56 -12.13 1.97 -4.87
C PRO A 56 -12.40 3.02 -3.77
N ASP A 57 -12.82 2.58 -2.58
CA ASP A 57 -13.06 3.48 -1.44
C ASP A 57 -11.74 4.12 -0.93
N GLU A 58 -10.65 3.32 -0.88
CA GLU A 58 -9.32 3.84 -0.52
C GLU A 58 -8.80 4.84 -1.55
N TYR A 59 -9.00 4.54 -2.83
CA TYR A 59 -8.62 5.41 -3.94
C TYR A 59 -9.38 6.73 -3.91
N ALA A 60 -10.70 6.68 -3.75
CA ALA A 60 -11.55 7.87 -3.70
C ALA A 60 -11.23 8.78 -2.49
N SER A 61 -10.74 8.19 -1.38
CA SER A 61 -10.35 8.97 -0.19
C SER A 61 -9.11 9.81 -0.44
N ASN A 62 -8.13 9.29 -1.13
CA ASN A 62 -6.95 9.99 -1.66
C ASN A 62 -6.18 9.06 -2.60
N HIS A 63 -5.47 9.61 -3.56
CA HIS A 63 -4.60 8.86 -4.46
C HIS A 63 -3.49 9.76 -5.02
N ILE A 64 -2.48 9.16 -5.65
CA ILE A 64 -1.46 9.91 -6.39
C ILE A 64 -2.08 10.34 -7.72
N GLU A 65 -1.99 11.63 -8.04
CA GLU A 65 -2.57 12.24 -9.24
C GLU A 65 -2.24 11.45 -10.51
N GLY A 66 -3.25 11.20 -11.31
CA GLY A 66 -3.14 10.46 -12.57
C GLY A 66 -3.06 8.93 -12.41
N ALA A 67 -3.29 8.38 -11.23
CA ALA A 67 -3.33 6.93 -11.05
C ALA A 67 -4.64 6.30 -11.53
N ASP A 68 -4.54 5.19 -12.29
CA ASP A 68 -5.66 4.30 -12.50
C ASP A 68 -5.90 3.42 -11.25
N ASN A 69 -7.17 3.16 -10.92
CA ASN A 69 -7.48 2.25 -9.83
C ASN A 69 -7.95 0.88 -10.30
N ILE A 70 -7.18 -0.16 -10.00
CA ILE A 70 -7.57 -1.55 -10.23
C ILE A 70 -7.25 -2.36 -8.98
N ASN A 71 -8.28 -2.70 -8.22
CA ASN A 71 -8.12 -3.48 -7.00
C ASN A 71 -7.48 -4.86 -7.28
N VAL A 72 -6.32 -5.13 -6.69
CA VAL A 72 -5.58 -6.40 -6.88
C VAL A 72 -6.37 -7.63 -6.44
N ARG A 73 -7.44 -7.46 -5.65
CA ARG A 73 -8.30 -8.55 -5.19
C ARG A 73 -9.44 -8.88 -6.14
N ASP A 74 -9.63 -8.09 -7.18
CA ASP A 74 -10.64 -8.38 -8.19
C ASP A 74 -10.23 -9.59 -9.02
N ALA A 75 -11.16 -10.52 -9.26
CA ALA A 75 -10.91 -11.70 -10.09
C ALA A 75 -10.47 -11.32 -11.51
N SER A 76 -10.90 -10.16 -12.01
CA SER A 76 -10.56 -9.61 -13.33
C SER A 76 -9.26 -8.78 -13.34
N PHE A 77 -8.48 -8.76 -12.26
CA PHE A 77 -7.26 -7.94 -12.17
C PHE A 77 -6.31 -8.22 -13.34
N GLY A 78 -5.98 -9.48 -13.57
CA GLY A 78 -5.07 -9.90 -14.65
C GLY A 78 -5.56 -9.50 -16.04
N ASP A 79 -6.86 -9.66 -16.30
CA ASP A 79 -7.47 -9.32 -17.60
C ASP A 79 -7.40 -7.82 -17.86
N LYS A 80 -7.66 -6.99 -16.85
CA LYS A 80 -7.56 -5.52 -16.95
C LYS A 80 -6.12 -5.08 -17.21
N ILE A 81 -5.15 -5.66 -16.51
CA ILE A 81 -3.72 -5.34 -16.71
C ILE A 81 -3.24 -5.76 -18.10
N ALA A 82 -3.73 -6.87 -18.65
CA ALA A 82 -3.34 -7.34 -19.98
C ALA A 82 -3.68 -6.34 -21.11
N LEU A 83 -4.59 -5.39 -20.87
CA LEU A 83 -4.97 -4.35 -21.80
C LEU A 83 -4.01 -3.14 -21.82
N PHE A 84 -3.08 -3.06 -20.87
CA PHE A 84 -2.14 -1.95 -20.79
C PHE A 84 -1.07 -2.01 -21.89
N ASP A 85 -0.49 -0.86 -22.19
CA ASP A 85 0.63 -0.73 -23.13
C ASP A 85 1.93 -1.27 -22.49
N LYS A 86 2.42 -2.40 -22.98
CA LYS A 86 3.64 -3.06 -22.47
C LYS A 86 4.93 -2.30 -22.76
N THR A 87 4.90 -1.30 -23.61
CA THR A 87 6.07 -0.44 -23.87
C THR A 87 6.33 0.55 -22.75
N LYS A 88 5.31 0.80 -21.91
CA LYS A 88 5.39 1.69 -20.77
C LYS A 88 5.60 0.88 -19.48
N PRO A 89 6.55 1.27 -18.61
CA PRO A 89 6.68 0.69 -17.30
C PRO A 89 5.45 0.98 -16.44
N VAL A 90 5.06 0.02 -15.61
CA VAL A 90 3.99 0.17 -14.63
C VAL A 90 4.59 0.61 -13.29
N LEU A 91 4.14 1.73 -12.78
CA LEU A 91 4.39 2.19 -11.42
C LEU A 91 3.22 1.75 -10.55
N VAL A 92 3.45 0.87 -9.56
CA VAL A 92 2.39 0.28 -8.75
C VAL A 92 2.54 0.65 -7.29
N TYR A 93 1.43 0.97 -6.63
CA TYR A 93 1.41 1.19 -5.19
C TYR A 93 0.13 0.68 -4.55
N CYS A 94 0.22 0.46 -3.24
CA CYS A 94 -0.95 0.24 -2.39
C CYS A 94 -0.84 1.09 -1.10
N LYS A 95 -1.49 0.69 0.00
CA LYS A 95 -1.40 1.43 1.27
C LYS A 95 0.01 1.37 1.88
N SER A 96 0.62 0.17 2.00
CA SER A 96 1.86 -0.05 2.77
C SER A 96 2.87 -1.01 2.13
N GLY A 97 2.68 -1.42 0.86
CA GLY A 97 3.59 -2.30 0.12
C GLY A 97 3.08 -3.73 -0.08
N ASN A 98 2.32 -4.34 0.86
CA ASN A 98 1.96 -5.76 0.78
C ASN A 98 1.13 -6.15 -0.46
N ARG A 99 0.09 -5.39 -0.77
CA ARG A 99 -0.78 -5.65 -1.94
C ARG A 99 -0.07 -5.29 -3.25
N SER A 100 0.72 -4.22 -3.25
CA SER A 100 1.49 -3.81 -4.42
C SER A 100 2.59 -4.81 -4.76
N SER A 101 3.21 -5.45 -3.77
CA SER A 101 4.19 -6.52 -4.01
C SER A 101 3.53 -7.74 -4.68
N THR A 102 2.32 -8.14 -4.25
CA THR A 102 1.54 -9.18 -4.92
C THR A 102 1.19 -8.78 -6.36
N ALA A 103 0.71 -7.55 -6.55
CA ALA A 103 0.36 -7.01 -7.86
C ALA A 103 1.59 -6.94 -8.78
N LYS A 104 2.73 -6.45 -8.29
CA LYS A 104 4.00 -6.39 -9.01
C LYS A 104 4.36 -7.74 -9.62
N ASN A 105 4.35 -8.80 -8.80
CA ASN A 105 4.68 -10.14 -9.26
C ASN A 105 3.72 -10.62 -10.36
N ALA A 106 2.42 -10.38 -10.19
CA ALA A 106 1.42 -10.75 -11.19
C ALA A 106 1.61 -9.98 -12.50
N ILE A 107 1.87 -8.66 -12.43
CA ILE A 107 2.08 -7.78 -13.59
C ILE A 107 3.37 -8.17 -14.33
N GLN A 108 4.45 -8.48 -13.60
CA GLN A 108 5.70 -8.97 -14.19
C GLN A 108 5.53 -10.29 -14.95
N THR A 109 4.69 -11.21 -14.42
CA THR A 109 4.36 -12.47 -15.11
C THR A 109 3.66 -12.23 -16.45
N LEU A 110 2.95 -11.11 -16.60
CA LEU A 110 2.34 -10.68 -17.86
C LEU A 110 3.33 -10.00 -18.83
N GLY A 111 4.61 -9.88 -18.45
CA GLY A 111 5.68 -9.34 -19.30
C GLY A 111 5.87 -7.82 -19.24
N PHE A 112 5.40 -7.16 -18.17
CA PHE A 112 5.62 -5.73 -17.97
C PHE A 112 6.88 -5.44 -17.16
N THR A 113 7.51 -4.29 -17.42
CA THR A 113 8.46 -3.69 -16.48
C THR A 113 7.69 -3.01 -15.37
N VAL A 114 8.01 -3.31 -14.10
CA VAL A 114 7.22 -2.82 -12.95
C VAL A 114 8.13 -2.23 -11.90
N PHE A 115 7.78 -1.05 -11.41
CA PHE A 115 8.37 -0.43 -10.22
C PHE A 115 7.33 -0.27 -9.13
N GLU A 116 7.68 -0.64 -7.92
CA GLU A 116 6.83 -0.58 -6.74
C GLU A 116 7.24 0.59 -5.84
N LEU A 117 6.26 1.34 -5.34
CA LEU A 117 6.49 2.38 -4.34
C LEU A 117 6.83 1.74 -2.99
N ASP A 118 8.03 1.98 -2.50
CA ASP A 118 8.46 1.54 -1.16
C ASP A 118 7.54 2.12 -0.08
N GLY A 119 7.02 1.23 0.79
CA GLY A 119 6.10 1.60 1.87
C GLY A 119 4.74 2.13 1.41
N GLY A 120 4.44 2.12 0.10
CA GLY A 120 3.15 2.52 -0.47
C GLY A 120 2.80 3.99 -0.21
N ILE A 121 1.49 4.31 -0.32
CA ILE A 121 1.00 5.70 -0.18
C ILE A 121 1.27 6.29 1.21
N LEU A 122 1.42 5.46 2.25
CA LEU A 122 1.81 5.93 3.58
C LEU A 122 3.21 6.53 3.58
N ASN A 123 4.17 5.90 2.89
CA ASN A 123 5.52 6.45 2.76
C ASN A 123 5.54 7.71 1.88
N TRP A 124 4.73 7.73 0.81
CA TRP A 124 4.52 8.92 -0.02
C TRP A 124 4.04 10.11 0.82
N GLN A 125 3.01 9.90 1.65
CA GLN A 125 2.48 10.92 2.57
C GLN A 125 3.52 11.36 3.60
N SER A 126 4.36 10.46 4.11
CA SER A 126 5.41 10.79 5.08
C SER A 126 6.49 11.73 4.52
N LYS A 127 6.53 11.94 3.21
CA LYS A 127 7.40 12.88 2.48
C LYS A 127 6.69 14.15 2.06
N ASP A 128 5.47 14.39 2.57
CA ASP A 128 4.62 15.53 2.21
C ASP A 128 4.39 15.68 0.69
N LEU A 129 4.41 14.56 -0.04
CA LEU A 129 4.18 14.55 -1.49
C LEU A 129 2.68 14.68 -1.79
N PRO A 130 2.31 15.33 -2.91
CA PRO A 130 0.93 15.70 -3.21
C PRO A 130 0.06 14.47 -3.45
N LEU A 131 -1.20 14.58 -3.02
CA LEU A 131 -2.26 13.61 -3.27
C LEU A 131 -3.47 14.33 -3.84
N GLU A 132 -4.19 13.64 -4.70
CA GLU A 132 -5.51 14.03 -5.15
C GLU A 132 -6.58 13.40 -4.27
N VAL A 133 -7.69 14.12 -4.08
CA VAL A 133 -8.88 13.68 -3.34
C VAL A 133 -10.06 13.82 -4.29
N ASP A 134 -10.80 12.76 -4.52
CA ASP A 134 -12.05 12.83 -5.28
C ASP A 134 -13.11 13.56 -4.45
N GLU A 135 -13.10 14.89 -4.49
CA GLU A 135 -14.10 15.70 -3.82
C GLU A 135 -15.51 15.30 -4.30
N GLY A 136 -16.27 14.69 -3.37
CA GLY A 136 -17.65 14.25 -3.63
C GLY A 136 -17.88 12.75 -3.75
N LYS A 137 -16.83 11.92 -3.82
CA LYS A 137 -16.94 10.44 -3.79
C LYS A 137 -16.44 9.81 -2.49
N ALA A 138 -15.50 10.43 -1.79
CA ALA A 138 -15.06 10.00 -0.47
C ALA A 138 -16.10 10.42 0.57
N SER A 139 -16.96 9.52 0.98
CA SER A 139 -17.80 9.74 2.16
C SER A 139 -16.90 9.70 3.40
N THR A 140 -16.43 10.86 3.86
CA THR A 140 -15.70 10.96 5.12
C THR A 140 -16.61 10.50 6.25
N GLN A 141 -16.31 9.35 6.85
CA GLN A 141 -17.12 8.81 7.94
C GLN A 141 -16.93 9.63 9.22
N PHE A 142 -15.68 9.93 9.58
CA PHE A 142 -15.31 10.75 10.72
C PHE A 142 -14.21 11.75 10.38
N THR A 143 -14.45 13.02 10.72
CA THR A 143 -13.42 14.05 10.92
C THR A 143 -12.94 13.97 12.36
N MET A 144 -11.78 14.58 12.69
CA MET A 144 -11.32 14.69 14.08
C MET A 144 -12.33 15.42 14.96
N ALA A 145 -13.00 16.44 14.43
CA ALA A 145 -14.04 17.16 15.16
C ALA A 145 -15.24 16.26 15.54
N SER A 146 -15.76 15.49 14.57
CA SER A 146 -16.88 14.56 14.84
C SER A 146 -16.48 13.39 15.72
N TYR A 147 -15.26 12.87 15.57
CA TYR A 147 -14.67 11.84 16.42
C TYR A 147 -14.59 12.32 17.88
N ASN A 148 -13.97 13.47 18.12
CA ASN A 148 -13.81 14.05 19.46
C ASN A 148 -15.19 14.36 20.10
N THR A 149 -16.15 14.85 19.31
CA THR A 149 -17.52 15.09 19.78
C THR A 149 -18.17 13.78 20.25
N ALA A 150 -18.02 12.69 19.49
CA ALA A 150 -18.56 11.40 19.86
C ALA A 150 -17.92 10.83 21.14
N ILE A 151 -16.62 11.03 21.33
CA ILE A 151 -15.91 10.64 22.56
C ILE A 151 -16.38 11.47 23.76
N ALA A 152 -16.50 12.79 23.60
CA ALA A 152 -16.86 13.70 24.70
C ALA A 152 -18.30 13.54 25.19
N ASN A 153 -19.22 13.17 24.31
CA ASN A 153 -20.64 13.08 24.62
C ASN A 153 -21.06 11.75 25.26
N ASN A 154 -20.13 10.81 25.43
CA ASN A 154 -20.44 9.47 25.95
C ASN A 154 -19.52 9.08 27.11
N ASP A 155 -20.07 8.43 28.13
CA ASP A 155 -19.33 8.08 29.35
C ASP A 155 -18.31 6.97 29.11
N LEU A 156 -18.69 5.92 28.34
CA LEU A 156 -17.82 4.82 27.96
C LEU A 156 -17.96 4.58 26.45
N VAL A 157 -16.83 4.69 25.73
CA VAL A 157 -16.78 4.52 24.28
C VAL A 157 -15.73 3.45 23.93
N LEU A 158 -16.17 2.43 23.20
CA LEU A 158 -15.28 1.50 22.51
C LEU A 158 -15.17 1.94 21.06
N VAL A 159 -13.96 2.16 20.61
CA VAL A 159 -13.67 2.50 19.20
C VAL A 159 -13.01 1.30 18.52
N ASP A 160 -13.65 0.81 17.46
CA ASP A 160 -13.16 -0.25 16.59
C ASP A 160 -12.64 0.37 15.29
N PHE A 161 -11.32 0.46 15.15
CA PHE A 161 -10.69 0.87 13.90
C PHE A 161 -10.53 -0.34 12.98
N TYR A 162 -11.19 -0.31 11.86
CA TYR A 162 -11.28 -1.41 10.93
C TYR A 162 -11.14 -0.95 9.48
N ALA A 163 -11.08 -1.90 8.54
CA ALA A 163 -11.30 -1.66 7.12
C ALA A 163 -12.08 -2.83 6.50
N THR A 164 -12.80 -2.57 5.42
CA THR A 164 -13.64 -3.58 4.75
C THR A 164 -12.86 -4.77 4.20
N TRP A 165 -11.57 -4.57 3.91
CA TRP A 165 -10.67 -5.61 3.40
C TRP A 165 -9.94 -6.39 4.52
N CYS A 166 -10.01 -5.97 5.77
CA CYS A 166 -9.28 -6.56 6.89
C CYS A 166 -9.96 -7.85 7.36
N GLY A 167 -9.33 -9.00 7.12
CA GLY A 167 -9.83 -10.32 7.54
C GLY A 167 -10.03 -10.45 9.04
N PRO A 168 -9.01 -10.15 9.90
CA PRO A 168 -9.15 -10.19 11.35
C PRO A 168 -10.24 -9.23 11.88
N CYS A 169 -10.44 -8.05 11.24
CA CYS A 169 -11.50 -7.14 11.62
C CYS A 169 -12.90 -7.75 11.37
N LYS A 170 -13.07 -8.47 10.26
CA LYS A 170 -14.32 -9.17 9.97
C LYS A 170 -14.62 -10.26 11.00
N MET A 171 -13.60 -10.97 11.48
CA MET A 171 -13.77 -11.96 12.57
C MET A 171 -14.11 -11.30 13.90
N MET A 172 -13.58 -10.11 14.19
CA MET A 172 -13.84 -9.37 15.42
C MET A 172 -15.21 -8.67 15.43
N ALA A 173 -15.74 -8.30 14.28
CA ALA A 173 -16.99 -7.54 14.16
C ALA A 173 -18.19 -8.15 14.93
N PRO A 174 -18.45 -9.48 14.91
CA PRO A 174 -19.50 -10.09 15.71
C PRO A 174 -19.29 -9.91 17.22
N HIS A 175 -18.05 -9.91 17.70
CA HIS A 175 -17.72 -9.72 19.12
C HIS A 175 -18.03 -8.28 19.55
N ILE A 176 -17.66 -7.30 18.72
CA ILE A 176 -17.97 -5.88 18.95
C ILE A 176 -19.50 -5.65 19.02
N GLU A 177 -20.25 -6.22 18.08
CA GLU A 177 -21.72 -6.11 18.09
C GLU A 177 -22.35 -6.82 19.30
N ALA A 178 -21.79 -7.95 19.76
CA ALA A 178 -22.21 -8.62 20.97
C ALA A 178 -22.01 -7.73 22.21
N MET A 179 -20.86 -7.03 22.32
CA MET A 179 -20.60 -6.09 23.42
C MET A 179 -21.60 -4.94 23.41
N LYS A 180 -21.85 -4.33 22.24
CA LYS A 180 -22.85 -3.28 22.08
C LYS A 180 -24.23 -3.74 22.55
N LYS A 181 -24.67 -4.94 22.12
CA LYS A 181 -25.95 -5.50 22.51
C LYS A 181 -26.01 -5.82 24.02
N LYS A 182 -24.95 -6.37 24.58
CA LYS A 182 -24.86 -6.77 26.00
C LYS A 182 -24.95 -5.57 26.94
N HIS A 183 -24.24 -4.48 26.61
CA HIS A 183 -24.11 -3.34 27.52
C HIS A 183 -25.07 -2.19 27.21
N GLY A 184 -25.75 -2.22 26.05
CA GLY A 184 -26.80 -1.25 25.68
C GLY A 184 -26.33 0.19 25.84
N ASP A 185 -27.13 1.01 26.51
CA ASP A 185 -26.86 2.45 26.69
C ASP A 185 -25.63 2.78 27.55
N LYS A 186 -25.05 1.76 28.22
CA LYS A 186 -23.82 1.92 29.03
C LYS A 186 -22.54 1.92 28.20
N LEU A 187 -22.60 1.50 26.95
CA LEU A 187 -21.46 1.40 26.04
C LEU A 187 -21.79 1.97 24.67
N THR A 188 -21.14 3.04 24.28
CA THR A 188 -21.15 3.52 22.91
C THR A 188 -20.07 2.80 22.11
N VAL A 189 -20.45 2.22 20.97
CA VAL A 189 -19.49 1.61 20.03
C VAL A 189 -19.37 2.52 18.81
N LEU A 190 -18.13 2.99 18.58
CA LEU A 190 -17.75 3.74 17.40
C LEU A 190 -16.98 2.82 16.45
N LYS A 191 -17.53 2.58 15.25
CA LYS A 191 -16.84 1.84 14.19
C LYS A 191 -16.23 2.84 13.23
N VAL A 192 -14.90 2.91 13.21
CA VAL A 192 -14.13 3.87 12.41
C VAL A 192 -13.45 3.12 11.27
N ASP A 193 -13.99 3.28 10.07
CA ASP A 193 -13.34 2.78 8.85
C ASP A 193 -12.10 3.63 8.56
N THR A 194 -10.91 3.02 8.64
CA THR A 194 -9.64 3.73 8.48
C THR A 194 -9.43 4.30 7.08
N ASP A 195 -10.09 3.74 6.08
CA ASP A 195 -10.00 4.21 4.70
C ASP A 195 -10.96 5.39 4.44
N LYS A 196 -12.07 5.47 5.19
CA LYS A 196 -13.06 6.55 5.11
C LYS A 196 -12.86 7.65 6.14
N SER A 197 -12.00 7.44 7.14
CA SER A 197 -11.73 8.37 8.23
C SER A 197 -10.24 8.73 8.26
N MET A 198 -9.72 9.18 7.12
CA MET A 198 -8.28 9.42 6.91
C MET A 198 -7.72 10.45 7.89
N GLU A 199 -8.46 11.51 8.20
CA GLU A 199 -8.03 12.53 9.18
C GLU A 199 -7.79 11.90 10.56
N VAL A 200 -8.71 11.05 11.01
CA VAL A 200 -8.60 10.33 12.29
C VAL A 200 -7.48 9.31 12.25
N SER A 201 -7.39 8.54 11.16
CA SER A 201 -6.34 7.51 10.98
C SER A 201 -4.94 8.10 10.98
N ASN A 202 -4.75 9.24 10.33
CA ASN A 202 -3.46 9.94 10.27
C ASN A 202 -3.11 10.58 11.63
N HIS A 203 -4.10 11.20 12.32
CA HIS A 203 -3.89 11.78 13.64
C HIS A 203 -3.35 10.75 14.63
N PHE A 204 -3.95 9.55 14.68
CA PHE A 204 -3.51 8.46 15.55
C PHE A 204 -2.37 7.62 14.95
N LYS A 205 -1.86 7.95 13.77
CA LYS A 205 -0.79 7.22 13.05
C LYS A 205 -1.09 5.72 12.93
N ILE A 206 -2.35 5.36 12.61
CA ILE A 206 -2.79 3.97 12.55
C ILE A 206 -2.12 3.26 11.38
N ASN A 207 -1.19 2.36 11.70
CA ASN A 207 -0.42 1.59 10.72
C ASN A 207 -0.82 0.10 10.68
N ALA A 208 -1.63 -0.37 11.64
CA ALA A 208 -2.13 -1.74 11.69
C ALA A 208 -3.54 -1.80 12.29
N ILE A 209 -4.37 -2.70 11.75
CA ILE A 209 -5.74 -2.96 12.17
C ILE A 209 -6.00 -4.48 12.27
N PRO A 210 -6.98 -4.92 13.12
CA PRO A 210 -7.87 -4.11 13.96
C PRO A 210 -7.11 -3.38 15.08
N LEU A 211 -7.59 -2.20 15.47
CA LEU A 211 -7.12 -1.46 16.62
C LEU A 211 -8.33 -1.11 17.48
N VAL A 212 -8.27 -1.45 18.76
CA VAL A 212 -9.31 -1.11 19.73
C VAL A 212 -8.80 -0.05 20.68
N LYS A 213 -9.57 1.05 20.78
CA LYS A 213 -9.38 2.08 21.83
C LYS A 213 -10.61 2.12 22.73
N ILE A 214 -10.42 2.39 24.02
CA ILE A 214 -11.51 2.63 24.96
C ILE A 214 -11.31 3.98 25.61
N TYR A 215 -12.38 4.74 25.68
CA TYR A 215 -12.45 6.03 26.36
C TYR A 215 -13.47 5.98 27.49
N LYS A 216 -13.06 6.45 28.67
CA LYS A 216 -13.93 6.65 29.83
C LYS A 216 -13.98 8.14 30.14
N GLN A 217 -15.16 8.77 30.08
CA GLN A 217 -15.35 10.20 30.32
C GLN A 217 -14.40 11.08 29.50
N GLY A 218 -14.27 10.76 28.20
CA GLY A 218 -13.39 11.46 27.27
C GLY A 218 -11.89 11.15 27.38
N LYS A 219 -11.47 10.38 28.40
CA LYS A 219 -10.07 10.01 28.59
C LYS A 219 -9.79 8.62 28.01
N GLU A 220 -8.72 8.48 27.23
CA GLU A 220 -8.25 7.20 26.73
C GLU A 220 -7.76 6.33 27.90
N VAL A 221 -8.31 5.12 28.01
CA VAL A 221 -7.99 4.15 29.06
C VAL A 221 -7.48 2.82 28.51
N TYR A 222 -7.59 2.62 27.19
CA TYR A 222 -7.09 1.43 26.50
C TYR A 222 -6.76 1.73 25.03
N ASP A 223 -5.65 1.16 24.55
CA ASP A 223 -5.18 1.22 23.16
C ASP A 223 -4.40 -0.04 22.84
N LYS A 224 -4.92 -0.89 21.95
CA LYS A 224 -4.23 -2.11 21.55
C LYS A 224 -4.59 -2.54 20.14
N THR A 225 -3.55 -2.77 19.34
CA THR A 225 -3.66 -3.36 18.02
C THR A 225 -3.78 -4.88 18.12
N GLY A 226 -4.59 -5.47 17.25
CA GLY A 226 -4.77 -6.90 17.10
C GLY A 226 -6.21 -7.37 17.33
N TYR A 227 -6.44 -8.64 17.02
CA TYR A 227 -7.72 -9.28 17.23
C TYR A 227 -7.99 -9.46 18.73
N HIS A 228 -9.24 -9.19 19.15
CA HIS A 228 -9.74 -9.42 20.49
C HIS A 228 -10.89 -10.42 20.43
N ALA A 229 -10.82 -11.46 21.26
CA ALA A 229 -11.93 -12.40 21.44
C ALA A 229 -13.07 -11.75 22.24
N ALA A 230 -14.27 -12.33 22.17
CA ALA A 230 -15.43 -11.80 22.89
C ALA A 230 -15.22 -11.74 24.40
N GLU A 231 -14.62 -12.78 24.96
CA GLU A 231 -14.33 -12.89 26.41
C GLU A 231 -13.27 -11.88 26.86
N GLU A 232 -12.29 -11.59 25.99
CA GLU A 232 -11.27 -10.56 26.25
C GLU A 232 -11.91 -9.16 26.29
N LEU A 233 -12.74 -8.84 25.28
CA LEU A 233 -13.45 -7.56 25.23
C LEU A 233 -14.40 -7.39 26.43
N ASP A 234 -15.11 -8.44 26.81
CA ASP A 234 -16.03 -8.41 27.94
C ASP A 234 -15.31 -8.17 29.26
N SER A 235 -14.22 -8.91 29.50
CA SER A 235 -13.40 -8.76 30.70
C SER A 235 -12.76 -7.37 30.78
N LEU A 236 -12.35 -6.83 29.63
CA LEU A 236 -11.76 -5.50 29.54
C LEU A 236 -12.80 -4.42 29.86
N LEU A 237 -14.00 -4.49 29.26
CA LEU A 237 -15.07 -3.53 29.50
C LEU A 237 -15.60 -3.56 30.93
N ALA A 238 -15.60 -4.73 31.59
CA ALA A 238 -16.02 -4.88 32.98
C ALA A 238 -15.22 -3.99 33.95
N ASN A 239 -13.98 -3.61 33.61
CA ASN A 239 -13.16 -2.72 34.44
C ASN A 239 -13.65 -1.26 34.41
N TYR A 240 -14.47 -0.87 33.44
CA TYR A 240 -14.89 0.52 33.19
C TYR A 240 -16.40 0.72 33.26
N LEU A 241 -17.16 -0.36 33.28
CA LEU A 241 -18.60 -0.32 33.47
C LEU A 241 -18.94 -0.06 34.95
N PRO A 242 -20.08 0.61 35.24
CA PRO A 242 -20.54 0.85 36.61
C PRO A 242 -21.03 -0.44 37.29
#